data_135410acea466cc86e1371927869e587
#
_entry.id   135410acea466cc86e1371927869e587
#
_cell.length_a   1.000
_cell.length_b   1.000
_cell.length_c   1.000
_cell.angle_alpha   90.00
_cell.angle_beta   90.00
_cell.angle_gamma   90.00
#
_symmetry.space_group_name_H-M   'P 1'
#
loop_
_entity.id
_entity.type
_entity.pdbx_description
1 polymer ?
#
loop_
_entity_poly.entity_id
_entity_poly.type
_entity_poly.pdbx_seq_one_letter_code
_entity_poly.pdbx_strand_id
1 'polypeptide(L)'
;MANHAIVRLDNVSAQYDGALIKSAKFYNGETVAEIDNAQVVTLDSLISGEREIYKAVAPAAAIDKIYLTAGVELLYDESTYHGLEDYTNEAGKPFRVIDLQSGDTFSATAEAFDATPVVGNFVVVTAGSTKLAVKATVIDEHVIGKIVQIETVGPNTYYVVSVA
;
A
#
# COMPACT_ATOMS: atom_id res chain seq x y z
N MET A 1 12.22 -12.91 -12.33
CA MET A 1 12.33 -11.75 -11.43
C MET A 1 11.05 -11.68 -10.62
N ALA A 2 11.13 -11.30 -9.35
CA ALA A 2 9.91 -11.08 -8.57
C ALA A 2 9.26 -9.79 -9.07
N ASN A 3 7.98 -9.83 -9.44
CA ASN A 3 7.24 -8.64 -9.77
C ASN A 3 6.76 -8.00 -8.47
N HIS A 4 7.11 -6.74 -8.27
CA HIS A 4 6.63 -5.93 -7.15
C HIS A 4 5.29 -5.29 -7.51
N ALA A 5 4.50 -4.98 -6.49
CA ALA A 5 3.21 -4.35 -6.68
C ALA A 5 3.37 -2.90 -7.17
N ILE A 6 2.58 -2.52 -8.15
CA ILE A 6 2.51 -1.17 -8.69
C ILE A 6 1.22 -0.53 -8.19
N VAL A 7 1.29 0.72 -7.73
CA VAL A 7 0.15 1.53 -7.32
C VAL A 7 -0.04 2.71 -8.27
N ARG A 8 -1.29 3.05 -8.55
CA ARG A 8 -1.68 4.28 -9.23
C ARG A 8 -2.59 5.09 -8.32
N LEU A 9 -2.21 6.34 -8.09
CA LEU A 9 -2.86 7.26 -7.16
C LEU A 9 -3.60 8.37 -7.91
N ASP A 10 -4.37 8.02 -8.93
CA ASP A 10 -4.97 8.99 -9.84
C ASP A 10 -6.02 9.89 -9.18
N ASN A 11 -6.67 9.42 -8.11
CA ASN A 11 -7.74 10.15 -7.45
C ASN A 11 -7.75 9.93 -5.94
N VAL A 12 -6.66 10.31 -5.28
CA VAL A 12 -6.55 10.28 -3.82
C VAL A 12 -6.41 11.69 -3.25
N SER A 13 -7.06 11.95 -2.14
CA SER A 13 -7.06 13.25 -1.45
C SER A 13 -5.65 13.69 -1.05
N ALA A 14 -4.77 12.76 -0.77
CA ALA A 14 -3.38 13.02 -0.41
C ALA A 14 -2.56 13.71 -1.52
N GLN A 15 -2.99 13.65 -2.78
CA GLN A 15 -2.34 14.40 -3.85
C GLN A 15 -2.57 15.92 -3.74
N TYR A 16 -3.62 16.32 -3.04
CA TYR A 16 -4.02 17.71 -2.86
C TYR A 16 -3.80 18.21 -1.43
N ASP A 17 -3.65 17.31 -0.47
CA ASP A 17 -3.44 17.61 0.94
C ASP A 17 -2.23 16.85 1.51
N GLY A 18 -1.12 17.55 1.68
CA GLY A 18 0.10 16.99 2.23
C GLY A 18 -0.01 16.53 3.69
N ALA A 19 -1.03 16.97 4.43
CA ALA A 19 -1.27 16.50 5.79
C ALA A 19 -1.64 15.01 5.86
N LEU A 20 -2.14 14.46 4.76
CA LEU A 20 -2.48 13.04 4.63
C LEU A 20 -1.28 12.15 4.26
N ILE A 21 -0.12 12.75 4.04
CA ILE A 21 1.12 12.03 3.71
C ILE A 21 2.03 12.00 4.93
N LYS A 22 2.55 10.81 5.24
CA LYS A 22 3.56 10.60 6.28
C LYS A 22 4.79 9.92 5.71
N SER A 23 5.92 10.09 6.37
CA SER A 23 7.16 9.37 6.05
C SER A 23 7.35 8.22 7.04
N ALA A 24 7.71 7.05 6.53
CA ALA A 24 7.87 5.86 7.35
C ALA A 24 9.03 4.99 6.87
N LYS A 25 9.53 4.14 7.76
CA LYS A 25 10.40 3.00 7.43
C LYS A 25 9.69 1.73 7.86
N PHE A 26 9.71 0.73 7.02
CA PHE A 26 9.02 -0.53 7.33
C PHE A 26 9.90 -1.44 8.19
N TYR A 27 9.27 -2.04 9.19
CA TYR A 27 9.87 -3.01 10.10
C TYR A 27 9.07 -4.32 10.09
N ASN A 28 9.79 -5.41 9.91
CA ASN A 28 9.25 -6.74 10.17
C ASN A 28 9.78 -7.18 11.55
N GLY A 29 8.94 -7.08 12.57
CA GLY A 29 9.38 -7.18 13.96
C GLY A 29 10.30 -6.01 14.35
N GLU A 30 11.52 -6.30 14.74
CA GLU A 30 12.51 -5.28 15.13
C GLU A 30 13.52 -4.95 14.01
N THR A 31 13.39 -5.58 12.86
CA THR A 31 14.35 -5.43 11.75
C THR A 31 13.72 -4.63 10.62
N VAL A 32 14.48 -3.65 10.09
CA VAL A 32 14.07 -2.94 8.86
C VAL A 32 13.95 -3.92 7.70
N ALA A 33 12.90 -3.78 6.92
CA ALA A 33 12.61 -4.64 5.80
C ALA A 33 12.13 -3.83 4.59
N GLU A 34 12.18 -4.43 3.42
CA GLU A 34 11.57 -3.87 2.22
C GLU A 34 10.06 -4.09 2.22
N ILE A 35 9.33 -3.25 1.50
CA ILE A 35 7.89 -3.37 1.33
C ILE A 35 7.49 -2.80 -0.03
N ASP A 36 6.56 -3.48 -0.70
CA ASP A 36 6.03 -3.00 -1.97
C ASP A 36 5.08 -1.81 -1.79
N ASN A 37 4.83 -1.10 -2.87
CA ASN A 37 3.73 -0.15 -2.95
C ASN A 37 2.37 -0.87 -2.93
N ALA A 38 1.31 -0.11 -2.67
CA ALA A 38 -0.06 -0.63 -2.56
C ALA A 38 -0.26 -1.67 -1.46
N GLN A 39 0.59 -1.69 -0.45
CA GLN A 39 0.39 -2.50 0.74
C GLN A 39 -0.10 -1.64 1.91
N VAL A 40 -0.62 -2.26 2.95
CA VAL A 40 -1.16 -1.57 4.12
C VAL A 40 -0.25 -1.75 5.31
N VAL A 41 -0.06 -0.66 6.03
CA VAL A 41 0.74 -0.63 7.26
C VAL A 41 0.02 0.18 8.33
N THR A 42 0.37 -0.06 9.58
CA THR A 42 0.07 0.84 10.70
C THR A 42 1.31 1.62 11.09
N LEU A 43 1.12 2.84 11.57
CA LEU A 43 2.21 3.65 12.10
C LEU A 43 2.24 3.50 13.61
N ASP A 44 3.39 3.06 14.12
CA ASP A 44 3.65 2.95 15.54
C ASP A 44 4.18 4.29 16.08
N SER A 45 5.38 4.34 16.57
CA SER A 45 6.03 5.53 17.11
C SER A 45 6.98 6.18 16.11
N LEU A 46 7.37 7.43 16.38
CA LEU A 46 8.50 8.03 15.68
C LEU A 46 9.78 7.24 15.96
N ILE A 47 10.60 7.10 14.93
CA ILE A 47 11.91 6.47 15.06
C ILE A 47 12.80 7.37 15.93
N SER A 48 13.55 6.77 16.85
CA SER A 48 14.44 7.51 17.75
C SER A 48 15.41 8.39 16.97
N GLY A 49 15.45 9.67 17.32
CA GLY A 49 16.28 10.68 16.65
C GLY A 49 15.67 11.28 15.38
N GLU A 50 14.53 10.77 14.95
CA GLU A 50 13.80 11.30 13.79
C GLU A 50 12.61 12.16 14.23
N ARG A 51 12.37 13.21 13.49
CA ARG A 51 11.27 14.14 13.77
C ARG A 51 9.98 13.80 13.05
N GLU A 52 10.09 13.19 11.88
CA GLU A 52 8.96 13.03 10.93
C GLU A 52 8.86 11.61 10.36
N ILE A 53 9.74 10.69 10.75
CA ILE A 53 9.76 9.33 10.23
C ILE A 53 9.20 8.37 11.27
N TYR A 54 8.13 7.68 10.88
CA TYR A 54 7.45 6.70 11.72
C TYR A 54 7.97 5.28 11.48
N LYS A 55 7.91 4.46 12.52
CA LYS A 55 8.03 3.01 12.40
C LYS A 55 6.72 2.47 11.83
N ALA A 56 6.76 1.94 10.61
CA ALA A 56 5.63 1.28 9.99
C ALA A 56 5.73 -0.23 10.20
N VAL A 57 4.63 -0.86 10.57
CA VAL A 57 4.55 -2.30 10.81
C VAL A 57 3.28 -2.87 10.16
N ALA A 58 3.25 -4.20 10.00
CA ALA A 58 2.02 -4.86 9.57
C ALA A 58 0.89 -4.62 10.59
N PRO A 59 -0.36 -4.44 10.15
CA PRO A 59 -1.49 -4.27 11.07
C PRO A 59 -1.58 -5.43 12.06
N ALA A 60 -1.65 -5.12 13.36
CA ALA A 60 -1.77 -6.13 14.40
C ALA A 60 -3.20 -6.66 14.54
N ALA A 61 -4.20 -5.82 14.21
CA ALA A 61 -5.61 -6.17 14.24
C ALA A 61 -6.30 -5.73 12.96
N ALA A 62 -7.36 -6.44 12.58
CA ALA A 62 -8.14 -6.14 11.39
C ALA A 62 -8.94 -4.81 11.46
N ILE A 63 -8.94 -4.15 12.62
CA ILE A 63 -9.61 -2.86 12.85
C ILE A 63 -8.65 -1.70 13.06
N ASP A 64 -7.34 -1.92 12.94
CA ASP A 64 -6.34 -0.86 13.10
C ASP A 64 -6.50 0.22 12.02
N LYS A 65 -6.14 1.46 12.38
CA LYS A 65 -6.00 2.51 11.39
C LYS A 65 -4.83 2.17 10.46
N ILE A 66 -5.09 2.16 9.16
CA ILE A 66 -4.10 1.78 8.16
C ILE A 66 -3.68 2.97 7.30
N TYR A 67 -2.50 2.83 6.72
CA TYR A 67 -1.96 3.72 5.70
C TYR A 67 -1.55 2.89 4.49
N LEU A 68 -1.76 3.45 3.30
CA LEU A 68 -1.34 2.82 2.05
C LEU A 68 0.12 3.19 1.75
N THR A 69 0.95 2.21 1.45
CA THR A 69 2.33 2.47 1.01
C THR A 69 2.34 3.03 -0.41
N ALA A 70 3.01 4.13 -0.61
CA ALA A 70 3.04 4.85 -1.88
C ALA A 70 4.38 5.58 -2.06
N GLY A 71 5.48 4.85 -2.00
CA GLY A 71 6.81 5.37 -2.28
C GLY A 71 6.93 5.89 -3.71
N VAL A 72 7.79 6.89 -3.90
CA VAL A 72 8.09 7.40 -5.24
C VAL A 72 8.89 6.37 -6.00
N GLU A 73 8.39 5.91 -7.13
CA GLU A 73 8.92 4.83 -7.94
C GLU A 73 10.14 5.29 -8.75
N LEU A 74 11.21 5.63 -8.05
CA LEU A 74 12.46 6.09 -8.65
C LEU A 74 13.64 5.37 -8.00
N LEU A 75 14.33 4.57 -8.78
CA LEU A 75 15.60 3.96 -8.43
C LEU A 75 16.70 4.57 -9.31
N TYR A 76 17.82 4.92 -8.70
CA TYR A 76 18.96 5.49 -9.40
C TYR A 76 19.92 4.43 -9.97
N ASP A 77 19.70 3.16 -9.63
CA ASP A 77 20.50 2.06 -10.14
C ASP A 77 19.87 1.47 -11.40
N GLU A 78 20.33 1.94 -12.56
CA GLU A 78 19.85 1.49 -13.88
C GLU A 78 20.16 0.02 -14.16
N SER A 79 21.06 -0.60 -13.40
CA SER A 79 21.40 -2.02 -13.58
C SER A 79 20.33 -2.96 -13.03
N THR A 80 19.51 -2.48 -12.08
CA THR A 80 18.48 -3.27 -11.41
C THR A 80 17.06 -2.81 -11.73
N TYR A 81 16.89 -1.58 -12.22
CA TYR A 81 15.59 -0.98 -12.52
C TYR A 81 15.33 -0.95 -14.03
N HIS A 82 14.42 -1.77 -14.50
CA HIS A 82 14.01 -1.84 -15.91
C HIS A 82 12.55 -1.43 -16.14
N GLY A 83 11.72 -1.46 -15.10
CA GLY A 83 10.31 -1.10 -15.17
C GLY A 83 9.71 -0.84 -13.80
N LEU A 84 8.46 -0.41 -13.77
CA LEU A 84 7.74 -0.14 -12.50
C LEU A 84 7.61 -1.39 -11.62
N GLU A 85 7.57 -2.55 -12.24
CA GLU A 85 7.50 -3.86 -11.56
C GLU A 85 8.78 -4.22 -10.77
N ASP A 86 9.88 -3.53 -11.03
CA ASP A 86 11.14 -3.76 -10.31
C ASP A 86 11.26 -2.93 -9.04
N TYR A 87 10.36 -1.95 -8.85
CA TYR A 87 10.44 -1.04 -7.73
C TYR A 87 9.89 -1.64 -6.43
N THR A 88 10.69 -1.55 -5.38
CA THR A 88 10.25 -1.77 -3.99
C THR A 88 10.79 -0.67 -3.09
N ASN A 89 10.13 -0.42 -1.97
CA ASN A 89 10.63 0.49 -0.95
C ASN A 89 11.72 -0.22 -0.16
N GLU A 90 12.96 0.18 -0.37
CA GLU A 90 14.15 -0.51 0.16
C GLU A 90 14.18 -0.48 1.70
N ALA A 91 14.70 -1.55 2.29
CA ALA A 91 14.91 -1.66 3.73
C ALA A 91 15.76 -0.50 4.28
N GLY A 92 15.29 0.13 5.36
CA GLY A 92 16.00 1.22 6.03
C GLY A 92 15.91 2.57 5.36
N LYS A 93 15.33 2.67 4.18
CA LYS A 93 15.06 3.95 3.52
C LYS A 93 13.66 4.45 3.85
N PRO A 94 13.47 5.76 4.10
CA PRO A 94 12.14 6.31 4.31
C PRO A 94 11.34 6.32 3.00
N PHE A 95 10.07 6.03 3.11
CA PHE A 95 9.12 6.09 2.00
C PHE A 95 7.82 6.77 2.45
N ARG A 96 7.01 7.11 1.47
CA ARG A 96 5.75 7.80 1.67
C ARG A 96 4.63 6.80 1.97
N VAL A 97 3.81 7.11 2.97
CA VAL A 97 2.54 6.44 3.25
C VAL A 97 1.39 7.44 3.22
N ILE A 98 0.22 6.99 2.79
CA ILE A 98 -0.95 7.82 2.56
C ILE A 98 -2.07 7.41 3.50
N ASP A 99 -2.68 8.39 4.15
CA ASP A 99 -3.93 8.25 4.88
C ASP A 99 -5.10 8.34 3.89
N LEU A 100 -5.67 7.19 3.54
CA LEU A 100 -6.79 7.12 2.61
C LEU A 100 -8.05 7.73 3.22
N GLN A 101 -8.76 8.51 2.41
CA GLN A 101 -10.01 9.15 2.79
C GLN A 101 -11.20 8.48 2.07
N SER A 102 -12.37 8.54 2.70
CA SER A 102 -13.60 8.08 2.06
C SER A 102 -13.83 8.84 0.73
N GLY A 103 -14.08 8.11 -0.33
CA GLY A 103 -14.23 8.63 -1.68
C GLY A 103 -12.95 8.64 -2.51
N ASP A 104 -11.80 8.35 -1.92
CA ASP A 104 -10.56 8.15 -2.67
C ASP A 104 -10.68 6.94 -3.60
N THR A 105 -9.95 6.99 -4.70
CA THR A 105 -9.85 5.86 -5.63
C THR A 105 -8.39 5.65 -5.99
N PHE A 106 -7.92 4.44 -5.81
CA PHE A 106 -6.58 4.03 -6.25
C PHE A 106 -6.67 2.71 -7.00
N SER A 107 -5.63 2.38 -7.73
CA SER A 107 -5.55 1.08 -8.39
C SER A 107 -4.18 0.43 -8.14
N ALA A 108 -4.18 -0.89 -8.10
CA ALA A 108 -2.99 -1.67 -7.85
C ALA A 108 -2.97 -2.94 -8.69
N THR A 109 -1.77 -3.46 -8.94
CA THR A 109 -1.59 -4.73 -9.63
C THR A 109 -1.89 -5.91 -8.69
N ALA A 110 -2.02 -7.11 -9.25
CA ALA A 110 -2.41 -8.31 -8.51
C ALA A 110 -1.47 -8.65 -7.34
N GLU A 111 -0.20 -8.27 -7.44
CA GLU A 111 0.84 -8.53 -6.44
C GLU A 111 0.55 -7.84 -5.09
N ALA A 112 -0.25 -6.76 -5.10
CA ALA A 112 -0.68 -6.06 -3.88
C ALA A 112 -1.70 -6.83 -3.06
N PHE A 113 -2.38 -7.80 -3.65
CA PHE A 113 -3.48 -8.54 -3.04
C PHE A 113 -3.06 -9.93 -2.58
N ASP A 114 -3.78 -10.47 -1.61
CA ASP A 114 -3.57 -11.84 -1.10
C ASP A 114 -4.20 -12.91 -2.02
N ALA A 115 -5.21 -12.52 -2.80
CA ALA A 115 -5.90 -13.38 -3.75
C ALA A 115 -6.25 -12.58 -5.01
N THR A 116 -6.60 -13.28 -6.10
CA THR A 116 -7.02 -12.63 -7.35
C THR A 116 -8.25 -11.77 -7.13
N PRO A 117 -8.16 -10.44 -7.35
CA PRO A 117 -9.29 -9.56 -7.14
C PRO A 117 -10.41 -9.78 -8.17
N VAL A 118 -11.65 -9.64 -7.70
CA VAL A 118 -12.84 -9.73 -8.55
C VAL A 118 -13.69 -8.48 -8.32
N VAL A 119 -14.24 -7.93 -9.40
CA VAL A 119 -15.15 -6.77 -9.30
C VAL A 119 -16.32 -7.09 -8.39
N GLY A 120 -16.61 -6.19 -7.48
CA GLY A 120 -17.65 -6.34 -6.48
C GLY A 120 -17.17 -6.88 -5.12
N ASN A 121 -15.97 -7.45 -5.04
CA ASN A 121 -15.40 -7.91 -3.78
C ASN A 121 -14.91 -6.73 -2.92
N PHE A 122 -14.93 -6.95 -1.63
CA PHE A 122 -14.40 -6.00 -0.64
C PHE A 122 -12.90 -6.18 -0.46
N VAL A 123 -12.24 -5.06 -0.17
CA VAL A 123 -10.84 -5.03 0.21
C VAL A 123 -10.77 -4.73 1.70
N VAL A 124 -10.16 -5.63 2.45
CA VAL A 124 -10.12 -5.58 3.92
C VAL A 124 -8.70 -5.71 4.45
N VAL A 125 -8.52 -5.38 5.72
CA VAL A 125 -7.27 -5.58 6.45
C VAL A 125 -7.24 -6.98 7.07
N THR A 126 -6.11 -7.65 6.95
CA THR A 126 -5.87 -8.91 7.68
C THR A 126 -4.77 -8.71 8.71
N ALA A 127 -5.02 -9.11 9.94
CA ALA A 127 -4.02 -9.04 11.02
C ALA A 127 -2.74 -9.80 10.65
N GLY A 128 -1.60 -9.15 10.85
CA GLY A 128 -0.28 -9.72 10.55
C GLY A 128 0.12 -9.72 9.07
N SER A 129 -0.72 -9.18 8.17
CA SER A 129 -0.41 -9.10 6.74
C SER A 129 -0.40 -7.65 6.27
N THR A 130 0.53 -7.33 5.39
CA THR A 130 0.59 -6.03 4.71
C THR A 130 -0.19 -6.03 3.38
N LYS A 131 -0.57 -7.21 2.87
CA LYS A 131 -1.32 -7.31 1.61
C LYS A 131 -2.79 -6.93 1.79
N LEU A 132 -3.35 -6.38 0.75
CA LEU A 132 -4.78 -6.12 0.63
C LEU A 132 -5.53 -7.45 0.54
N ALA A 133 -6.37 -7.75 1.53
CA ALA A 133 -7.15 -8.98 1.51
C ALA A 133 -8.45 -8.79 0.73
N VAL A 134 -8.80 -9.76 -0.12
CA VAL A 134 -9.99 -9.73 -0.97
C VAL A 134 -11.04 -10.70 -0.46
N LYS A 135 -12.24 -10.20 -0.16
CA LYS A 135 -13.36 -11.01 0.34
C LYS A 135 -14.67 -10.70 -0.37
N ALA A 136 -15.45 -11.73 -0.66
CA ALA A 136 -16.78 -11.58 -1.23
C ALA A 136 -17.80 -11.06 -0.22
N THR A 137 -17.63 -11.43 1.06
CA THR A 137 -18.46 -11.01 2.19
C THR A 137 -17.59 -10.61 3.36
N VAL A 138 -18.04 -9.62 4.13
CA VAL A 138 -17.31 -9.07 5.28
C VAL A 138 -18.16 -9.20 6.53
N ILE A 139 -17.55 -9.66 7.62
CA ILE A 139 -18.17 -9.76 8.95
C ILE A 139 -17.16 -9.21 9.96
N ASP A 140 -17.49 -8.11 10.60
CA ASP A 140 -16.69 -7.47 11.67
C ASP A 140 -15.22 -7.15 11.30
N GLU A 141 -14.97 -6.84 10.03
CA GLU A 141 -13.64 -6.47 9.54
C GLU A 141 -13.61 -5.01 9.07
N HIS A 142 -12.44 -4.39 9.17
CA HIS A 142 -12.24 -3.06 8.62
C HIS A 142 -12.22 -3.12 7.09
N VAL A 143 -13.24 -2.52 6.47
CA VAL A 143 -13.32 -2.42 5.01
C VAL A 143 -12.55 -1.19 4.55
N ILE A 144 -11.50 -1.39 3.77
CA ILE A 144 -10.78 -0.31 3.11
C ILE A 144 -11.63 0.25 1.97
N GLY A 145 -12.21 -0.63 1.18
CA GLY A 145 -13.01 -0.26 0.03
C GLY A 145 -13.55 -1.47 -0.73
N LYS A 146 -13.91 -1.21 -1.98
CA LYS A 146 -14.50 -2.21 -2.87
C LYS A 146 -13.84 -2.16 -4.24
N ILE A 147 -13.62 -3.31 -4.86
CA ILE A 147 -13.10 -3.39 -6.22
C ILE A 147 -14.24 -3.04 -7.18
N VAL A 148 -14.07 -1.96 -7.91
CA VAL A 148 -15.12 -1.41 -8.78
C VAL A 148 -14.85 -1.65 -10.25
N GLN A 149 -13.60 -1.81 -10.65
CA GLN A 149 -13.21 -1.97 -12.05
C GLN A 149 -11.89 -2.71 -12.19
N ILE A 150 -11.67 -3.30 -13.36
CA ILE A 150 -10.39 -3.88 -13.79
C ILE A 150 -9.97 -3.13 -15.05
N GLU A 151 -8.76 -2.62 -15.06
CA GLU A 151 -8.20 -1.86 -16.18
C GLU A 151 -6.91 -2.48 -16.65
N THR A 152 -6.68 -2.51 -17.96
CA THR A 152 -5.41 -2.92 -18.54
C THR A 152 -4.74 -1.70 -19.15
N VAL A 153 -3.53 -1.39 -18.66
CA VAL A 153 -2.73 -0.27 -19.14
C VAL A 153 -1.34 -0.79 -19.52
N GLY A 154 -1.06 -0.81 -20.81
CA GLY A 154 0.16 -1.42 -21.33
C GLY A 154 0.22 -2.92 -20.96
N PRO A 155 1.33 -3.40 -20.39
CA PRO A 155 1.48 -4.81 -20.02
C PRO A 155 0.80 -5.17 -18.69
N ASN A 156 0.32 -4.18 -17.93
CA ASN A 156 -0.15 -4.37 -16.56
C ASN A 156 -1.67 -4.33 -16.45
N THR A 157 -2.20 -5.20 -15.60
CA THR A 157 -3.62 -5.19 -15.19
C THR A 157 -3.74 -4.56 -13.81
N TYR A 158 -4.59 -3.57 -13.70
CA TYR A 158 -4.87 -2.84 -12.47
C TYR A 158 -6.27 -3.11 -11.96
N TYR A 159 -6.38 -3.28 -10.67
CA TYR A 159 -7.65 -3.44 -9.95
C TYR A 159 -7.96 -2.14 -9.22
N VAL A 160 -9.06 -1.52 -9.61
CA VAL A 160 -9.47 -0.20 -9.09
C VAL A 160 -10.26 -0.39 -7.81
N VAL A 161 -9.78 0.24 -6.74
CA VAL A 161 -10.41 0.20 -5.42
C VAL A 161 -11.00 1.56 -5.11
N SER A 162 -12.31 1.58 -4.83
CA SER A 162 -12.99 2.76 -4.30
C SER A 162 -13.02 2.66 -2.78
N VAL A 163 -12.43 3.65 -2.10
CA VAL A 163 -12.29 3.67 -0.64
C VAL A 163 -13.64 4.00 0.00
N ALA A 164 -13.98 3.22 1.00
CA ALA A 164 -15.25 3.37 1.73
C ALA A 164 -15.30 4.59 2.66
#